data_d2ef95260aa21f55b98447ccd12ca399
#
_entry.id   d2ef95260aa21f55b98447ccd12ca399
#
_cell.length_a   1.000
_cell.length_b   1.000
_cell.length_c   1.000
_cell.angle_alpha   90.00
_cell.angle_beta   90.00
_cell.angle_gamma   90.00
#
_symmetry.space_group_name_H-M   'P 1'
#
loop_
_entity.id
_entity.type
_entity.pdbx_description
1 polymer ?
#
loop_
_entity_poly.entity_id
_entity_poly.type
_entity_poly.pdbx_seq_one_letter_code
_entity_poly.pdbx_strand_id
1 'polypeptide(L)'
;QEKIEKRRQLPYHMHFNLELLESIFLVCCIFIEVPKMTGSKIHQSRIYSKSFTKLIDIYEQQTFNGPAENVRETLMSATSSLVCGDWRQAMKLILSLESWEFLPCDKDVPLNYVIQRLKEEGLRIFLLQYAAQYASASFQVLIEMFELSFSSVYSVICSMISCDNLLGSCDLSSRCI
;
A
#
# COMPACT_ATOMS: atom_id res chain seq x y z
N GLN A 1 14.06 14.92 -33.96
CA GLN A 1 13.85 16.38 -33.85
C GLN A 1 12.37 16.74 -34.02
N GLU A 2 11.67 16.25 -35.06
CA GLU A 2 10.22 16.52 -35.24
C GLU A 2 9.33 16.14 -34.06
N LYS A 3 9.61 15.04 -33.35
CA LYS A 3 8.87 14.64 -32.13
C LYS A 3 9.08 15.62 -30.97
N ILE A 4 10.24 16.25 -30.89
CA ILE A 4 10.57 17.23 -29.84
C ILE A 4 9.92 18.56 -30.17
N GLU A 5 9.88 18.96 -31.44
CA GLU A 5 9.22 20.19 -31.88
C GLU A 5 7.69 20.12 -31.73
N LYS A 6 7.08 18.97 -32.06
CA LYS A 6 5.64 18.75 -31.82
C LYS A 6 5.29 18.81 -30.32
N ARG A 7 6.16 18.30 -29.43
CA ARG A 7 5.95 18.43 -27.99
C ARG A 7 6.03 19.86 -27.48
N ARG A 8 6.85 20.71 -28.07
CA ARG A 8 6.96 22.15 -27.70
C ARG A 8 5.73 22.98 -28.09
N GLN A 9 4.95 22.51 -29.06
CA GLN A 9 3.73 23.19 -29.51
C GLN A 9 2.49 22.81 -28.74
N LEU A 10 2.52 21.75 -27.92
CA LEU A 10 1.39 21.31 -27.11
C LEU A 10 1.41 22.00 -25.73
N PRO A 11 0.26 22.37 -25.18
CA PRO A 11 0.15 22.87 -23.82
C PRO A 11 0.70 21.87 -22.81
N TYR A 12 1.27 22.35 -21.70
CA TYR A 12 1.93 21.51 -20.70
C TYR A 12 1.04 20.38 -20.15
N HIS A 13 -0.26 20.60 -19.98
CA HIS A 13 -1.19 19.60 -19.50
C HIS A 13 -1.38 18.40 -20.46
N MET A 14 -1.06 18.56 -21.73
CA MET A 14 -1.10 17.45 -22.70
C MET A 14 0.13 16.55 -22.69
N HIS A 15 1.16 16.93 -21.93
CA HIS A 15 2.36 16.11 -21.77
C HIS A 15 2.26 15.15 -20.58
N PHE A 16 1.23 15.28 -19.74
CA PHE A 16 1.01 14.38 -18.60
C PHE A 16 0.25 13.14 -19.04
N ASN A 17 0.76 11.99 -18.67
CA ASN A 17 0.00 10.76 -18.77
C ASN A 17 -0.97 10.68 -17.56
N LEU A 18 -2.26 10.85 -17.82
CA LEU A 18 -3.29 10.86 -16.78
C LEU A 18 -3.43 9.49 -16.12
N GLU A 19 -3.23 8.41 -16.85
CA GLU A 19 -3.31 7.05 -16.34
C GLU A 19 -2.19 6.76 -15.34
N LEU A 20 -0.96 7.17 -15.66
CA LEU A 20 0.17 7.07 -14.74
C LEU A 20 -0.07 7.93 -13.49
N LEU A 21 -0.55 9.16 -13.66
CA LEU A 21 -0.85 10.05 -12.54
C LEU A 21 -1.90 9.44 -11.61
N GLU A 22 -2.97 8.87 -12.16
CA GLU A 22 -4.03 8.22 -11.40
C GLU A 22 -3.51 6.97 -10.68
N SER A 23 -2.69 6.15 -11.35
CA SER A 23 -2.07 4.97 -10.74
C SER A 23 -1.22 5.34 -9.53
N ILE A 24 -0.34 6.33 -9.67
CA ILE A 24 0.52 6.80 -8.58
C ILE A 24 -0.33 7.36 -7.42
N PHE A 25 -1.33 8.19 -7.74
CA PHE A 25 -2.23 8.77 -6.74
C PHE A 25 -2.95 7.68 -5.93
N LEU A 26 -3.52 6.68 -6.61
CA LEU A 26 -4.25 5.60 -5.93
C LEU A 26 -3.32 4.71 -5.10
N VAL A 27 -2.12 4.40 -5.60
CA VAL A 27 -1.12 3.64 -4.82
C VAL A 27 -0.70 4.42 -3.56
N CYS A 28 -0.48 5.72 -3.66
CA CYS A 28 -0.21 6.56 -2.48
C CYS A 28 -1.40 6.56 -1.50
N CYS A 29 -2.64 6.61 -2.00
CA CYS A 29 -3.83 6.51 -1.15
C CYS A 29 -3.90 5.15 -0.43
N ILE A 30 -3.59 4.05 -1.10
CA ILE A 30 -3.54 2.71 -0.48
C ILE A 30 -2.59 2.73 0.72
N PHE A 31 -1.37 3.23 0.57
CA PHE A 31 -0.40 3.27 1.67
C PHE A 31 -0.81 4.16 2.85
N ILE A 32 -1.56 5.21 2.61
CA ILE A 32 -1.94 6.17 3.66
C ILE A 32 -3.25 5.76 4.34
N GLU A 33 -4.24 5.32 3.56
CA GLU A 33 -5.60 5.12 4.07
C GLU A 33 -5.86 3.69 4.59
N VAL A 34 -5.33 2.67 3.89
CA VAL A 34 -5.64 1.27 4.25
C VAL A 34 -5.21 0.92 5.67
N PRO A 35 -4.00 1.27 6.17
CA PRO A 35 -3.63 0.99 7.55
C PRO A 35 -4.54 1.69 8.57
N LYS A 36 -5.12 2.84 8.21
CA LYS A 36 -6.03 3.59 9.10
C LYS A 36 -7.44 3.00 9.10
N MET A 37 -7.88 2.46 7.97
CA MET A 37 -9.18 1.79 7.87
C MET A 37 -9.20 0.47 8.64
N THR A 38 -8.06 -0.23 8.71
CA THR A 38 -7.92 -1.50 9.41
C THR A 38 -7.67 -1.35 10.90
N GLY A 39 -7.14 -0.20 11.35
CA GLY A 39 -6.96 0.11 12.76
C GLY A 39 -8.28 0.16 13.53
N SER A 40 -8.25 -0.19 14.81
CA SER A 40 -9.45 -0.17 15.65
C SER A 40 -10.09 1.23 15.69
N LYS A 41 -11.43 1.25 15.80
CA LYS A 41 -12.29 2.46 15.77
C LYS A 41 -11.90 3.57 16.76
N ILE A 42 -10.94 3.33 17.65
CA ILE A 42 -10.45 4.28 18.65
C ILE A 42 -9.62 5.40 18.00
N HIS A 43 -8.97 5.11 16.86
CA HIS A 43 -8.21 6.08 16.10
C HIS A 43 -8.89 6.37 14.75
N GLN A 44 -10.12 6.87 14.78
CA GLN A 44 -10.76 7.46 13.58
C GLN A 44 -9.95 8.69 13.14
N SER A 45 -8.79 8.45 12.58
CA SER A 45 -8.00 9.51 12.00
C SER A 45 -8.67 10.02 10.72
N ARG A 46 -8.53 11.32 10.47
CA ARG A 46 -9.14 11.99 9.33
C ARG A 46 -8.89 11.22 8.04
N ILE A 47 -9.96 10.95 7.31
CA ILE A 47 -9.90 10.50 5.92
C ILE A 47 -9.22 11.60 5.11
N TYR A 48 -8.08 11.31 4.49
CA TYR A 48 -7.35 12.29 3.68
C TYR A 48 -7.95 12.40 2.29
N SER A 49 -8.39 11.29 1.70
CA SER A 49 -8.94 11.28 0.35
C SER A 49 -10.39 10.79 0.31
N LYS A 50 -11.31 11.75 0.26
CA LYS A 50 -12.75 11.45 0.06
C LYS A 50 -13.02 10.73 -1.26
N SER A 51 -12.20 10.99 -2.28
CA SER A 51 -12.32 10.36 -3.60
C SER A 51 -11.96 8.88 -3.54
N PHE A 52 -10.91 8.53 -2.81
CA PHE A 52 -10.47 7.15 -2.62
C PHE A 52 -11.51 6.35 -1.83
N THR A 53 -12.03 6.90 -0.73
CA THR A 53 -13.06 6.24 0.07
C THR A 53 -14.32 5.97 -0.76
N LYS A 54 -14.76 6.94 -1.57
CA LYS A 54 -15.91 6.72 -2.47
C LYS A 54 -15.66 5.61 -3.50
N LEU A 55 -14.44 5.47 -4.01
CA LEU A 55 -14.10 4.38 -4.93
C LEU A 55 -14.17 3.02 -4.25
N ILE A 56 -13.73 2.91 -3.01
CA ILE A 56 -13.85 1.68 -2.21
C ILE A 56 -15.33 1.37 -1.98
N ASP A 57 -16.12 2.33 -1.51
CA ASP A 57 -17.56 2.14 -1.26
C ASP A 57 -18.29 1.65 -2.52
N ILE A 58 -17.99 2.23 -3.68
CA ILE A 58 -18.55 1.82 -4.97
C ILE A 58 -18.12 0.40 -5.31
N TYR A 59 -16.86 0.06 -5.12
CA TYR A 59 -16.32 -1.26 -5.43
C TYR A 59 -16.93 -2.35 -4.51
N GLU A 60 -17.09 -2.07 -3.22
CA GLU A 60 -17.70 -2.98 -2.26
C GLU A 60 -19.20 -3.20 -2.49
N GLN A 61 -19.90 -2.21 -3.05
CA GLN A 61 -21.32 -2.31 -3.39
C GLN A 61 -21.59 -3.10 -4.68
N GLN A 62 -20.57 -3.38 -5.47
CA GLN A 62 -20.72 -4.18 -6.67
C GLN A 62 -21.04 -5.62 -6.32
N THR A 63 -22.16 -6.13 -6.84
CA THR A 63 -22.59 -7.52 -6.60
C THR A 63 -21.78 -8.55 -7.38
N PHE A 64 -21.09 -8.14 -8.43
CA PHE A 64 -20.25 -8.98 -9.27
C PHE A 64 -18.97 -8.25 -9.62
N ASN A 65 -17.86 -8.77 -9.13
CA ASN A 65 -16.53 -8.32 -9.50
C ASN A 65 -15.95 -9.31 -10.52
N GLY A 66 -15.99 -8.93 -11.81
CA GLY A 66 -15.28 -9.63 -12.87
C GLY A 66 -13.76 -9.48 -12.75
N PRO A 67 -13.00 -10.05 -13.69
CA PRO A 67 -11.58 -9.75 -13.79
C PRO A 67 -11.39 -8.24 -14.00
N ALA A 68 -10.44 -7.65 -13.27
CA ALA A 68 -10.19 -6.21 -13.33
C ALA A 68 -9.70 -5.83 -14.73
N GLU A 69 -10.42 -4.95 -15.41
CA GLU A 69 -10.09 -4.46 -16.76
C GLU A 69 -9.39 -3.10 -16.72
N ASN A 70 -9.67 -2.31 -15.68
CA ASN A 70 -9.18 -0.95 -15.54
C ASN A 70 -8.19 -0.82 -14.38
N VAL A 71 -7.30 0.18 -14.47
CA VAL A 71 -6.34 0.52 -13.39
C VAL A 71 -7.06 0.71 -12.05
N ARG A 72 -8.22 1.38 -12.03
CA ARG A 72 -9.02 1.59 -10.81
C ARG A 72 -9.48 0.29 -10.19
N GLU A 73 -10.06 -0.59 -10.98
CA GLU A 73 -10.55 -1.88 -10.51
C GLU A 73 -9.41 -2.76 -10.00
N THR A 74 -8.29 -2.78 -10.73
CA THR A 74 -7.08 -3.51 -10.31
C THR A 74 -6.58 -3.01 -8.95
N LEU A 75 -6.54 -1.69 -8.75
CA LEU A 75 -6.08 -1.10 -7.49
C LEU A 75 -7.11 -1.26 -6.36
N MET A 76 -8.42 -1.26 -6.66
CA MET A 76 -9.43 -1.56 -5.65
C MET A 76 -9.38 -3.04 -5.24
N SER A 77 -9.17 -3.96 -6.18
CA SER A 77 -8.93 -5.38 -5.89
C SER A 77 -7.65 -5.57 -5.05
N ALA A 78 -6.58 -4.84 -5.38
CA ALA A 78 -5.36 -4.85 -4.57
C ALA A 78 -5.60 -4.31 -3.14
N THR A 79 -6.41 -3.26 -3.00
CA THR A 79 -6.81 -2.69 -1.71
C THR A 79 -7.57 -3.72 -0.88
N SER A 80 -8.57 -4.39 -1.46
CA SER A 80 -9.34 -5.44 -0.80
C SER A 80 -8.45 -6.61 -0.35
N SER A 81 -7.52 -7.05 -1.21
CA SER A 81 -6.55 -8.09 -0.87
C SER A 81 -5.65 -7.68 0.30
N LEU A 82 -5.21 -6.42 0.32
CA LEU A 82 -4.36 -5.89 1.38
C LEU A 82 -5.12 -5.77 2.72
N VAL A 83 -6.38 -5.35 2.69
CA VAL A 83 -7.28 -5.32 3.87
C VAL A 83 -7.49 -6.72 4.43
N CYS A 84 -7.58 -7.74 3.58
CA CYS A 84 -7.65 -9.14 3.99
C CYS A 84 -6.32 -9.73 4.49
N GLY A 85 -5.22 -8.95 4.42
CA GLY A 85 -3.90 -9.38 4.87
C GLY A 85 -3.05 -10.08 3.81
N ASP A 86 -3.57 -10.25 2.58
CA ASP A 86 -2.81 -10.84 1.47
C ASP A 86 -1.98 -9.79 0.72
N TRP A 87 -0.88 -9.37 1.32
CA TRP A 87 0.03 -8.42 0.71
C TRP A 87 0.69 -8.95 -0.57
N ARG A 88 0.86 -10.29 -0.72
CA ARG A 88 1.47 -10.90 -1.91
C ARG A 88 0.57 -10.75 -3.13
N GLN A 89 -0.73 -10.96 -2.96
CA GLN A 89 -1.70 -10.76 -4.03
C GLN A 89 -1.81 -9.28 -4.40
N ALA A 90 -1.87 -8.40 -3.41
CA ALA A 90 -1.86 -6.95 -3.63
C ALA A 90 -0.61 -6.51 -4.41
N MET A 91 0.56 -7.05 -4.06
CA MET A 91 1.81 -6.78 -4.76
C MET A 91 1.75 -7.19 -6.23
N LYS A 92 1.26 -8.41 -6.53
CA LYS A 92 1.11 -8.89 -7.91
C LYS A 92 0.22 -7.98 -8.73
N LEU A 93 -0.92 -7.56 -8.17
CA LEU A 93 -1.87 -6.67 -8.86
C LEU A 93 -1.27 -5.28 -9.12
N ILE A 94 -0.57 -4.70 -8.15
CA ILE A 94 0.06 -3.39 -8.31
C ILE A 94 1.19 -3.45 -9.35
N LEU A 95 1.99 -4.51 -9.36
CA LEU A 95 3.08 -4.66 -10.32
C LEU A 95 2.61 -4.99 -11.74
N SER A 96 1.42 -5.57 -11.90
CA SER A 96 0.85 -5.91 -13.22
C SER A 96 0.33 -4.71 -14.00
N LEU A 97 0.28 -3.52 -13.41
CA LEU A 97 -0.24 -2.32 -14.08
C LEU A 97 0.65 -1.91 -15.26
N GLU A 98 0.08 -1.78 -16.43
CA GLU A 98 0.74 -1.30 -17.65
C GLU A 98 1.19 0.16 -17.53
N SER A 99 0.54 0.94 -16.67
CA SER A 99 0.88 2.36 -16.45
C SER A 99 2.33 2.60 -16.01
N TRP A 100 3.00 1.61 -15.43
CA TRP A 100 4.43 1.70 -15.09
C TRP A 100 5.34 1.79 -16.30
N GLU A 101 4.86 1.41 -17.50
CA GLU A 101 5.61 1.55 -18.73
C GLU A 101 5.86 3.00 -19.15
N PHE A 102 5.01 3.91 -18.67
CA PHE A 102 5.11 5.33 -18.95
C PHE A 102 6.03 6.10 -17.99
N LEU A 103 6.70 5.42 -17.06
CA LEU A 103 7.67 6.06 -16.18
C LEU A 103 8.86 6.63 -16.98
N PRO A 104 9.25 7.89 -16.69
CA PRO A 104 10.34 8.55 -17.43
C PRO A 104 11.76 8.09 -17.00
N CYS A 105 11.86 7.28 -15.95
CA CYS A 105 13.12 6.78 -15.37
C CYS A 105 13.15 5.25 -15.34
N ASP A 106 14.26 4.71 -14.88
CA ASP A 106 14.39 3.26 -14.67
C ASP A 106 13.28 2.78 -13.74
N LYS A 107 12.47 1.83 -14.23
CA LYS A 107 11.29 1.32 -13.55
C LYS A 107 11.64 0.60 -12.25
N ASP A 108 12.79 -0.06 -12.20
CA ASP A 108 13.16 -0.95 -11.11
C ASP A 108 13.30 -0.22 -9.77
N VAL A 109 13.85 0.99 -9.78
CA VAL A 109 14.08 1.76 -8.54
C VAL A 109 12.77 2.13 -7.85
N PRO A 110 11.80 2.82 -8.51
CA PRO A 110 10.53 3.17 -7.88
C PRO A 110 9.69 1.93 -7.55
N LEU A 111 9.70 0.88 -8.38
CA LEU A 111 8.94 -0.34 -8.11
C LEU A 111 9.49 -1.09 -6.90
N ASN A 112 10.80 -1.20 -6.74
CA ASN A 112 11.41 -1.78 -5.55
C ASN A 112 11.04 -1.00 -4.28
N TYR A 113 10.96 0.32 -4.35
CA TYR A 113 10.47 1.14 -3.24
C TYR A 113 9.01 0.86 -2.92
N VAL A 114 8.15 0.75 -3.93
CA VAL A 114 6.72 0.38 -3.76
C VAL A 114 6.59 -1.00 -3.11
N ILE A 115 7.36 -1.99 -3.56
CA ILE A 115 7.39 -3.34 -2.98
C ILE A 115 7.78 -3.30 -1.50
N GLN A 116 8.86 -2.59 -1.18
CA GLN A 116 9.33 -2.46 0.19
C GLN A 116 8.26 -1.83 1.09
N ARG A 117 7.66 -0.73 0.64
CA ARG A 117 6.57 -0.07 1.38
C ARG A 117 5.34 -0.97 1.54
N LEU A 118 4.99 -1.72 0.51
CA LEU A 118 3.85 -2.64 0.58
C LEU A 118 4.05 -3.74 1.63
N LYS A 119 5.27 -4.27 1.74
CA LYS A 119 5.63 -5.23 2.79
C LYS A 119 5.54 -4.60 4.19
N GLU A 120 6.04 -3.39 4.35
CA GLU A 120 5.96 -2.64 5.62
C GLU A 120 4.52 -2.33 6.04
N GLU A 121 3.69 -1.88 5.09
CA GLU A 121 2.28 -1.61 5.38
C GLU A 121 1.47 -2.90 5.58
N GLY A 122 1.81 -3.97 4.86
CA GLY A 122 1.24 -5.30 5.11
C GLY A 122 1.52 -5.79 6.54
N LEU A 123 2.76 -5.64 7.02
CA LEU A 123 3.12 -5.93 8.41
C LEU A 123 2.31 -5.06 9.39
N ARG A 124 2.16 -3.77 9.09
CA ARG A 124 1.39 -2.83 9.93
C ARG A 124 -0.07 -3.24 10.04
N ILE A 125 -0.69 -3.56 8.90
CA ILE A 125 -2.08 -4.02 8.84
C ILE A 125 -2.26 -5.33 9.61
N PHE A 126 -1.35 -6.29 9.45
CA PHE A 126 -1.37 -7.54 10.18
C PHE A 126 -1.34 -7.31 11.69
N LEU A 127 -0.44 -6.48 12.18
CA LEU A 127 -0.36 -6.16 13.61
C LEU A 127 -1.62 -5.45 14.11
N LEU A 128 -2.19 -4.51 13.35
CA LEU A 128 -3.43 -3.82 13.73
C LEU A 128 -4.63 -4.78 13.83
N GLN A 129 -4.69 -5.81 12.99
CA GLN A 129 -5.80 -6.76 12.97
C GLN A 129 -5.65 -7.86 14.01
N TYR A 130 -4.44 -8.36 14.19
CA TYR A 130 -4.21 -9.62 14.89
C TYR A 130 -3.45 -9.48 16.21
N ALA A 131 -2.82 -8.33 16.52
CA ALA A 131 -2.03 -8.17 17.75
C ALA A 131 -2.81 -8.51 19.02
N ALA A 132 -4.11 -8.19 19.07
CA ALA A 132 -4.94 -8.50 20.23
C ALA A 132 -5.18 -10.01 20.47
N GLN A 133 -4.88 -10.86 19.47
CA GLN A 133 -5.08 -12.31 19.55
C GLN A 133 -3.82 -13.05 20.00
N TYR A 134 -2.66 -12.41 19.92
CA TYR A 134 -1.37 -13.00 20.29
C TYR A 134 -0.90 -12.46 21.63
N ALA A 135 -0.42 -13.35 22.49
CA ALA A 135 0.24 -12.96 23.73
C ALA A 135 1.67 -12.46 23.48
N SER A 136 2.34 -13.03 22.49
CA SER A 136 3.66 -12.60 22.03
C SER A 136 3.86 -13.00 20.57
N ALA A 137 4.66 -12.25 19.85
CA ALA A 137 5.02 -12.54 18.46
C ALA A 137 6.53 -12.46 18.29
N SER A 138 7.12 -13.50 17.69
CA SER A 138 8.56 -13.54 17.42
C SER A 138 8.91 -12.68 16.21
N PHE A 139 9.97 -11.86 16.31
CA PHE A 139 10.51 -11.12 15.18
C PHE A 139 10.91 -12.00 14.01
N GLN A 140 11.43 -13.19 14.28
CA GLN A 140 11.86 -14.12 13.24
C GLN A 140 10.69 -14.55 12.35
N VAL A 141 9.55 -14.85 12.94
CA VAL A 141 8.33 -15.22 12.20
C VAL A 141 7.85 -14.05 11.34
N LEU A 142 7.86 -12.84 11.87
CA LEU A 142 7.44 -11.65 11.12
C LEU A 142 8.39 -11.33 9.95
N ILE A 143 9.69 -11.53 10.14
CA ILE A 143 10.70 -11.37 9.07
C ILE A 143 10.43 -12.35 7.93
N GLU A 144 10.17 -13.60 8.24
CA GLU A 144 9.91 -14.63 7.23
C GLU A 144 8.57 -14.44 6.52
N MET A 145 7.52 -14.04 7.27
CA MET A 145 6.19 -13.79 6.69
C MET A 145 6.17 -12.64 5.70
N PHE A 146 6.85 -11.54 6.03
CA PHE A 146 6.81 -10.30 5.24
C PHE A 146 8.07 -10.09 4.39
N GLU A 147 9.04 -10.99 4.47
CA GLU A 147 10.30 -10.93 3.71
C GLU A 147 10.99 -9.56 3.90
N LEU A 148 11.03 -9.08 5.14
CA LEU A 148 11.64 -7.81 5.54
C LEU A 148 12.94 -8.05 6.31
N SER A 149 13.79 -7.03 6.35
CA SER A 149 14.97 -7.04 7.25
C SER A 149 14.55 -6.86 8.70
N PHE A 150 15.34 -7.37 9.63
CA PHE A 150 15.11 -7.14 11.06
C PHE A 150 14.99 -5.66 11.41
N SER A 151 15.85 -4.82 10.83
CA SER A 151 15.83 -3.37 11.04
C SER A 151 14.51 -2.73 10.60
N SER A 152 13.96 -3.15 9.44
CA SER A 152 12.68 -2.63 8.95
C SER A 152 11.53 -3.06 9.84
N VAL A 153 11.47 -4.35 10.22
CA VAL A 153 10.43 -4.87 11.12
C VAL A 153 10.47 -4.13 12.47
N TYR A 154 11.63 -4.02 13.07
CA TYR A 154 11.82 -3.33 14.34
C TYR A 154 11.41 -1.84 14.26
N SER A 155 11.81 -1.15 13.19
CA SER A 155 11.45 0.26 12.97
C SER A 155 9.92 0.46 12.85
N VAL A 156 9.23 -0.41 12.10
CA VAL A 156 7.77 -0.35 11.96
C VAL A 156 7.10 -0.56 13.31
N ILE A 157 7.51 -1.57 14.07
CA ILE A 157 6.91 -1.89 15.37
C ILE A 157 7.15 -0.77 16.37
N CYS A 158 8.37 -0.26 16.50
CA CYS A 158 8.67 0.87 17.37
C CYS A 158 7.86 2.11 17.00
N SER A 159 7.69 2.39 15.71
CA SER A 159 6.83 3.48 15.23
C SER A 159 5.37 3.28 15.64
N MET A 160 4.83 2.06 15.55
CA MET A 160 3.46 1.76 15.95
C MET A 160 3.25 1.91 17.45
N ILE A 161 4.20 1.47 18.26
CA ILE A 161 4.15 1.62 19.72
C ILE A 161 4.25 3.12 20.09
N SER A 162 5.15 3.86 19.47
CA SER A 162 5.33 5.30 19.73
C SER A 162 4.12 6.15 19.34
N CYS A 163 3.30 5.67 18.40
CA CYS A 163 2.07 6.32 17.97
C CYS A 163 0.82 5.80 18.69
N ASP A 164 0.96 5.00 19.73
CA ASP A 164 -0.11 4.34 20.48
C ASP A 164 -1.06 3.46 19.62
N ASN A 165 -0.59 3.06 18.44
CA ASN A 165 -1.35 2.18 17.55
C ASN A 165 -1.23 0.69 17.95
N LEU A 166 -0.21 0.34 18.70
CA LEU A 166 0.07 -1.01 19.18
C LEU A 166 0.38 -0.95 20.67
N LEU A 167 -0.40 -1.66 21.49
CA LEU A 167 -0.15 -1.84 22.89
C LEU A 167 0.78 -3.03 23.09
N GLY A 168 2.03 -2.78 23.40
CA GLY A 168 3.04 -3.81 23.58
C GLY A 168 4.40 -3.23 23.93
N SER A 169 5.33 -4.11 24.24
CA SER A 169 6.73 -3.77 24.46
C SER A 169 7.63 -4.68 23.64
N CYS A 170 8.72 -4.12 23.14
CA CYS A 170 9.72 -4.91 22.41
C CYS A 170 10.78 -5.40 23.37
N ASP A 171 10.95 -6.70 23.47
CA ASP A 171 12.07 -7.31 24.19
C ASP A 171 13.11 -7.81 23.18
N LEU A 172 14.27 -7.14 23.16
CA LEU A 172 15.38 -7.50 22.26
C LEU A 172 16.09 -8.76 22.71
N SER A 173 16.00 -9.13 24.02
CA SER A 173 16.66 -10.32 24.55
C SER A 173 15.94 -11.59 24.13
N SER A 174 14.62 -11.61 24.20
CA SER A 174 13.79 -12.72 23.74
C SER A 174 13.46 -12.64 22.24
N ARG A 175 13.76 -11.51 21.57
CA ARG A 175 13.39 -11.20 20.20
C ARG A 175 11.90 -11.35 19.92
N CYS A 176 11.08 -10.89 20.85
CA CYS A 176 9.62 -10.92 20.80
C CYS A 176 9.03 -9.53 21.06
N ILE A 177 7.76 -9.38 20.64
CA ILE A 177 6.87 -8.25 20.95
C ILE A 177 5.89 -8.72 22.01
#